data_11b2adb2081bddde446945f325876828
#
_entry.id   11b2adb2081bddde446945f325876828
#
_cell.length_a   1.000
_cell.length_b   1.000
_cell.length_c   1.000
_cell.angle_alpha   90.00
_cell.angle_beta   90.00
_cell.angle_gamma   90.00
#
_symmetry.space_group_name_H-M   'P 1'
#
loop_
_entity.id
_entity.type
_entity.pdbx_description
1 polymer ?
#
loop_
_entity_poly.entity_id
_entity_poly.type
_entity_poly.pdbx_seq_one_letter_code
_entity_poly.pdbx_strand_id
1 'polypeptide(L)'
;RLTDRIVSFFPEQLPDSVSENLSNITVHHLLTMTSGITPDWNMRNVCTNWLSTFLAKPVKTPGVQFEYDSISTYVLSAIIQKVTGMTLLDYLKLKLFNPMNIKEVAWEISPEGIHTGGWGLHIQSESLAKFGLLLLNQGKWKGKQLLSSSWIKQMTSKQMEAGDEDYGYQMWLCDYPGAVRADGALGQYVLIMPKEDMVVVITECTLINGRNQRRLVWNKLLSAIKNQALMPGKAYARLKKKQISYILPTVQGKKQSPLATAYANQTITLETNRYGWQHLH
;
A
#
# COMPACT_ATOMS: atom_id res chain seq x y z
N ARG A 1 6.54 -3.55 -20.50
CA ARG A 1 7.64 -4.48 -20.14
C ARG A 1 8.48 -3.84 -19.03
N LEU A 2 9.25 -4.64 -18.28
CA LEU A 2 10.14 -4.12 -17.22
C LEU A 2 11.20 -3.15 -17.75
N THR A 3 11.64 -3.35 -18.97
CA THR A 3 12.67 -2.56 -19.65
C THR A 3 12.14 -1.32 -20.36
N ASP A 4 10.82 -1.13 -20.42
CA ASP A 4 10.25 0.03 -21.09
C ASP A 4 10.60 1.29 -20.31
N ARG A 5 11.06 2.33 -21.03
CA ARG A 5 11.46 3.64 -20.47
C ARG A 5 10.22 4.45 -20.12
N ILE A 6 10.18 5.03 -18.93
CA ILE A 6 8.99 5.76 -18.47
C ILE A 6 8.68 6.99 -19.32
N VAL A 7 9.69 7.64 -19.86
CA VAL A 7 9.55 8.81 -20.76
C VAL A 7 8.73 8.51 -22.02
N SER A 8 8.75 7.24 -22.49
CA SER A 8 8.00 6.84 -23.68
C SER A 8 6.47 6.82 -23.48
N PHE A 9 6.01 6.74 -22.24
CA PHE A 9 4.57 6.73 -21.94
C PHE A 9 3.97 8.15 -21.87
N PHE A 10 4.78 9.16 -21.57
CA PHE A 10 4.32 10.51 -21.22
C PHE A 10 5.07 11.62 -21.95
N PRO A 11 5.18 11.56 -23.30
CA PRO A 11 5.93 12.58 -24.06
C PRO A 11 5.38 14.00 -23.84
N GLU A 12 4.08 14.12 -23.56
CA GLU A 12 3.41 15.38 -23.31
C GLU A 12 3.63 15.99 -21.92
N GLN A 13 4.17 15.23 -20.95
CA GLN A 13 4.49 15.68 -19.59
C GLN A 13 5.99 15.85 -19.33
N LEU A 14 6.82 15.64 -20.33
CA LEU A 14 8.26 15.78 -20.19
C LEU A 14 8.66 17.25 -20.02
N PRO A 15 9.71 17.54 -19.25
CA PRO A 15 10.31 18.87 -19.22
C PRO A 15 10.97 19.22 -20.56
N ASP A 16 11.20 20.51 -20.81
CA ASP A 16 11.83 21.00 -22.03
C ASP A 16 13.21 20.35 -22.30
N SER A 17 13.93 19.98 -21.26
CA SER A 17 15.19 19.26 -21.33
C SER A 17 15.11 17.94 -20.57
N VAL A 18 15.23 16.84 -21.28
CA VAL A 18 15.23 15.49 -20.73
C VAL A 18 16.70 15.05 -20.50
N SER A 19 17.07 14.89 -19.25
CA SER A 19 18.43 14.40 -18.90
C SER A 19 18.60 12.93 -19.32
N GLU A 20 19.85 12.51 -19.50
CA GLU A 20 20.18 11.12 -19.80
C GLU A 20 19.66 10.17 -18.71
N ASN A 21 19.82 10.54 -17.43
CA ASN A 21 19.33 9.76 -16.32
C ASN A 21 17.80 9.61 -16.35
N LEU A 22 17.04 10.70 -16.60
CA LEU A 22 15.58 10.64 -16.73
C LEU A 22 15.18 9.70 -17.89
N SER A 23 15.86 9.82 -19.04
CA SER A 23 15.58 8.97 -20.20
C SER A 23 15.87 7.48 -19.96
N ASN A 24 16.72 7.17 -18.98
CA ASN A 24 17.10 5.80 -18.63
C ASN A 24 16.23 5.17 -17.53
N ILE A 25 15.32 5.92 -16.91
CA ILE A 25 14.39 5.32 -15.94
C ILE A 25 13.46 4.34 -16.66
N THR A 26 13.35 3.12 -16.12
CA THR A 26 12.47 2.07 -16.65
C THR A 26 11.38 1.70 -15.65
N VAL A 27 10.39 0.93 -16.10
CA VAL A 27 9.36 0.32 -15.23
C VAL A 27 10.01 -0.52 -14.12
N HIS A 28 11.11 -1.22 -14.41
CA HIS A 28 11.89 -1.96 -13.41
C HIS A 28 12.36 -1.04 -12.28
N HIS A 29 12.91 0.11 -12.58
CA HIS A 29 13.42 1.05 -11.58
C HIS A 29 12.32 1.59 -10.67
N LEU A 30 11.12 1.84 -11.20
CA LEU A 30 9.97 2.23 -10.38
C LEU A 30 9.52 1.09 -9.45
N LEU A 31 9.46 -0.14 -9.97
CA LEU A 31 9.05 -1.31 -9.19
C LEU A 31 10.03 -1.67 -8.08
N THR A 32 11.30 -1.38 -8.25
CA THR A 32 12.38 -1.66 -7.30
C THR A 32 12.74 -0.48 -6.40
N MET A 33 12.02 0.65 -6.52
CA MET A 33 12.31 1.89 -5.77
C MET A 33 13.73 2.43 -6.01
N THR A 34 14.18 2.37 -7.26
CA THR A 34 15.53 2.79 -7.68
C THR A 34 15.50 3.78 -8.84
N SER A 35 14.48 4.62 -8.88
CA SER A 35 14.31 5.63 -9.95
C SER A 35 15.45 6.65 -10.00
N GLY A 36 16.17 6.88 -8.91
CA GLY A 36 17.16 7.95 -8.76
C GLY A 36 16.55 9.32 -8.50
N ILE A 37 15.23 9.42 -8.43
CA ILE A 37 14.51 10.65 -8.05
C ILE A 37 14.34 10.69 -6.53
N THR A 38 14.79 11.78 -5.91
CA THR A 38 14.63 11.95 -4.47
C THR A 38 13.14 12.06 -4.11
N PRO A 39 12.65 11.23 -3.18
CA PRO A 39 11.26 11.24 -2.74
C PRO A 39 10.82 12.60 -2.21
N ASP A 40 9.64 13.06 -2.62
CA ASP A 40 9.05 14.31 -2.16
C ASP A 40 7.56 14.14 -1.92
N TRP A 41 7.26 13.70 -0.73
CA TRP A 41 5.88 13.50 -0.31
C TRP A 41 5.04 14.77 -0.27
N ASN A 42 5.69 15.93 -0.09
CA ASN A 42 5.01 17.22 0.03
C ASN A 42 4.49 17.75 -1.32
N MET A 43 5.01 17.29 -2.45
CA MET A 43 4.57 17.75 -3.76
C MET A 43 3.05 17.59 -3.96
N ARG A 44 2.41 16.61 -3.31
CA ARG A 44 0.95 16.39 -3.33
C ARG A 44 0.15 17.57 -2.77
N ASN A 45 0.75 18.36 -1.90
CA ASN A 45 0.10 19.50 -1.24
C ASN A 45 0.32 20.83 -1.98
N VAL A 46 1.33 20.88 -2.84
CA VAL A 46 1.79 22.15 -3.43
C VAL A 46 1.60 22.22 -4.95
N CYS A 47 1.27 21.12 -5.62
CA CYS A 47 1.00 21.11 -7.04
C CYS A 47 -0.18 20.21 -7.40
N THR A 48 -0.72 20.42 -8.61
CA THR A 48 -1.82 19.63 -9.17
C THR A 48 -1.38 18.73 -10.33
N ASN A 49 -0.18 18.94 -10.86
CA ASN A 49 0.40 18.18 -11.98
C ASN A 49 1.51 17.27 -11.45
N TRP A 50 1.11 16.22 -10.74
CA TRP A 50 2.07 15.35 -10.03
C TRP A 50 3.00 14.62 -10.98
N LEU A 51 2.49 14.15 -12.12
CA LEU A 51 3.29 13.41 -13.09
C LEU A 51 4.39 14.29 -13.71
N SER A 52 4.01 15.46 -14.24
CA SER A 52 5.00 16.41 -14.80
C SER A 52 5.99 16.89 -13.74
N THR A 53 5.50 17.14 -12.51
CA THR A 53 6.37 17.53 -11.39
C THR A 53 7.37 16.44 -11.05
N PHE A 54 6.97 15.18 -11.04
CA PHE A 54 7.88 14.04 -10.83
C PHE A 54 8.93 13.96 -11.94
N LEU A 55 8.50 14.04 -13.21
CA LEU A 55 9.39 13.95 -14.37
C LEU A 55 10.36 15.13 -14.51
N ALA A 56 10.04 16.29 -13.92
CA ALA A 56 10.90 17.47 -13.94
C ALA A 56 11.97 17.48 -12.83
N LYS A 57 11.94 16.52 -11.90
CA LYS A 57 12.92 16.45 -10.81
C LYS A 57 14.31 16.05 -11.30
N PRO A 58 15.37 16.50 -10.59
CA PRO A 58 16.72 15.99 -10.80
C PRO A 58 16.79 14.47 -10.57
N VAL A 59 17.50 13.77 -11.42
CA VAL A 59 17.62 12.31 -11.40
C VAL A 59 19.07 11.90 -11.21
N LYS A 60 19.35 11.18 -10.13
CA LYS A 60 20.60 10.43 -9.93
C LYS A 60 20.62 9.22 -10.88
N THR A 61 21.72 8.49 -10.95
CA THR A 61 21.82 7.28 -11.80
C THR A 61 20.76 6.25 -11.38
N PRO A 62 19.78 5.90 -12.26
CA PRO A 62 18.77 4.91 -11.94
C PRO A 62 19.37 3.52 -11.71
N GLY A 63 18.74 2.73 -10.82
CA GLY A 63 19.15 1.36 -10.54
C GLY A 63 20.28 1.21 -9.52
N VAL A 64 20.87 2.30 -9.03
CA VAL A 64 22.03 2.26 -8.14
C VAL A 64 21.65 2.26 -6.66
N GLN A 65 20.71 3.11 -6.27
CA GLN A 65 20.36 3.31 -4.88
C GLN A 65 18.86 3.07 -4.64
N PHE A 66 18.53 2.35 -3.58
CA PHE A 66 17.19 2.22 -3.09
C PHE A 66 16.77 3.50 -2.36
N GLU A 67 15.70 4.13 -2.82
CA GLU A 67 15.02 5.26 -2.15
C GLU A 67 13.50 5.01 -2.24
N TYR A 68 12.89 4.57 -1.12
CA TYR A 68 11.46 4.26 -1.08
C TYR A 68 10.63 5.50 -1.43
N ASP A 69 9.86 5.40 -2.50
CA ASP A 69 9.07 6.51 -3.02
C ASP A 69 7.69 6.07 -3.51
N SER A 70 6.66 6.47 -2.78
CA SER A 70 5.26 6.18 -3.16
C SER A 70 4.83 6.90 -4.46
N ILE A 71 5.50 8.00 -4.84
CA ILE A 71 5.21 8.67 -6.10
C ILE A 71 5.68 7.82 -7.30
N SER A 72 6.77 7.08 -7.15
CA SER A 72 7.17 6.07 -8.16
C SER A 72 6.05 5.06 -8.43
N THR A 73 5.31 4.64 -7.39
CA THR A 73 4.15 3.75 -7.55
C THR A 73 2.94 4.48 -8.19
N TYR A 74 2.76 5.77 -7.91
CA TYR A 74 1.79 6.59 -8.63
C TYR A 74 2.09 6.64 -10.13
N VAL A 75 3.34 6.79 -10.53
CA VAL A 75 3.74 6.75 -11.95
C VAL A 75 3.42 5.39 -12.58
N LEU A 76 3.59 4.28 -11.85
CA LEU A 76 3.15 2.95 -12.33
C LEU A 76 1.63 2.90 -12.56
N SER A 77 0.84 3.52 -11.69
CA SER A 77 -0.61 3.65 -11.87
C SER A 77 -0.95 4.47 -13.13
N ALA A 78 -0.24 5.58 -13.34
CA ALA A 78 -0.39 6.41 -14.53
C ALA A 78 -0.05 5.63 -15.81
N ILE A 79 0.99 4.81 -15.80
CA ILE A 79 1.35 3.93 -16.93
C ILE A 79 0.21 2.96 -17.24
N ILE A 80 -0.37 2.30 -16.22
CA ILE A 80 -1.51 1.40 -16.43
C ILE A 80 -2.67 2.15 -17.10
N GLN A 81 -3.03 3.32 -16.60
CA GLN A 81 -4.11 4.13 -17.17
C GLN A 81 -3.80 4.53 -18.62
N LYS A 82 -2.57 4.95 -18.91
CA LYS A 82 -2.13 5.36 -20.25
C LYS A 82 -2.20 4.21 -21.26
N VAL A 83 -1.69 3.01 -20.89
CA VAL A 83 -1.59 1.88 -21.84
C VAL A 83 -2.89 1.09 -21.99
N THR A 84 -3.79 1.16 -21.01
CA THR A 84 -5.04 0.38 -21.04
C THR A 84 -6.28 1.21 -21.37
N GLY A 85 -6.19 2.54 -21.23
CA GLY A 85 -7.35 3.44 -21.29
C GLY A 85 -8.31 3.30 -20.10
N MET A 86 -7.95 2.48 -19.09
CA MET A 86 -8.76 2.23 -17.91
C MET A 86 -8.08 2.81 -16.67
N THR A 87 -8.86 3.30 -15.71
CA THR A 87 -8.30 3.63 -14.40
C THR A 87 -7.66 2.40 -13.75
N LEU A 88 -6.68 2.58 -12.87
CA LEU A 88 -6.06 1.45 -12.14
C LEU A 88 -7.12 0.60 -11.43
N LEU A 89 -8.09 1.24 -10.77
CA LEU A 89 -9.16 0.54 -10.05
C LEU A 89 -10.03 -0.30 -11.00
N ASP A 90 -10.44 0.23 -12.14
CA ASP A 90 -11.28 -0.49 -13.09
C ASP A 90 -10.51 -1.65 -13.75
N TYR A 91 -9.24 -1.41 -14.08
CA TYR A 91 -8.38 -2.48 -14.58
C TYR A 91 -8.23 -3.61 -13.56
N LEU A 92 -7.98 -3.28 -12.27
CA LEU A 92 -7.88 -4.28 -11.22
C LEU A 92 -9.23 -4.96 -10.90
N LYS A 93 -10.36 -4.23 -10.96
CA LYS A 93 -11.68 -4.86 -10.88
C LYS A 93 -11.84 -5.95 -11.96
N LEU A 94 -11.52 -5.64 -13.20
CA LEU A 94 -11.65 -6.58 -14.30
C LEU A 94 -10.70 -7.79 -14.16
N LYS A 95 -9.43 -7.54 -13.82
CA LYS A 95 -8.38 -8.57 -13.89
C LYS A 95 -8.19 -9.36 -12.61
N LEU A 96 -8.50 -8.74 -11.44
CA LEU A 96 -8.16 -9.29 -10.14
C LEU A 96 -9.36 -9.32 -9.18
N PHE A 97 -10.00 -8.19 -8.92
CA PHE A 97 -10.96 -8.08 -7.82
C PHE A 97 -12.24 -8.88 -8.09
N ASN A 98 -12.84 -8.76 -9.28
CA ASN A 98 -14.04 -9.53 -9.63
C ASN A 98 -13.78 -11.05 -9.65
N PRO A 99 -12.71 -11.56 -10.30
CA PRO A 99 -12.36 -12.97 -10.22
C PRO A 99 -12.18 -13.50 -8.79
N MET A 100 -11.72 -12.66 -7.86
CA MET A 100 -11.49 -13.02 -6.47
C MET A 100 -12.70 -12.71 -5.57
N ASN A 101 -13.80 -12.23 -6.13
CA ASN A 101 -14.97 -11.75 -5.37
C ASN A 101 -14.55 -10.74 -4.27
N ILE A 102 -13.72 -9.78 -4.64
CA ILE A 102 -13.36 -8.62 -3.84
C ILE A 102 -14.27 -7.48 -4.26
N LYS A 103 -15.06 -6.99 -3.31
CA LYS A 103 -16.04 -5.89 -3.48
C LYS A 103 -15.64 -4.74 -2.56
N GLU A 104 -16.34 -3.63 -2.65
CA GLU A 104 -16.18 -2.48 -1.75
C GLU A 104 -14.74 -1.98 -1.68
N VAL A 105 -14.17 -1.73 -2.85
CA VAL A 105 -12.85 -1.15 -3.00
C VAL A 105 -12.98 0.28 -3.48
N ALA A 106 -12.32 1.21 -2.80
CA ALA A 106 -12.14 2.59 -3.24
C ALA A 106 -10.65 2.92 -3.24
N TRP A 107 -10.28 3.89 -4.05
CA TRP A 107 -8.90 4.33 -4.14
C TRP A 107 -8.86 5.85 -4.31
N GLU A 108 -7.95 6.51 -3.60
CA GLU A 108 -7.70 7.94 -3.71
C GLU A 108 -7.27 8.30 -5.14
N ILE A 109 -7.70 9.46 -5.61
CA ILE A 109 -7.44 9.94 -6.97
C ILE A 109 -6.65 11.25 -6.88
N SER A 110 -5.63 11.39 -7.72
CA SER A 110 -4.87 12.62 -7.88
C SER A 110 -5.70 13.72 -8.53
N PRO A 111 -5.26 15.00 -8.46
CA PRO A 111 -5.90 16.09 -9.22
C PRO A 111 -5.94 15.84 -10.73
N GLU A 112 -5.06 14.99 -11.27
CA GLU A 112 -4.99 14.61 -12.69
C GLU A 112 -5.98 13.47 -13.04
N GLY A 113 -6.81 12.99 -12.09
CA GLY A 113 -7.76 11.90 -12.33
C GLY A 113 -7.13 10.51 -12.38
N ILE A 114 -5.93 10.35 -11.81
CA ILE A 114 -5.18 9.09 -11.77
C ILE A 114 -5.22 8.52 -10.35
N HIS A 115 -5.54 7.23 -10.18
CA HIS A 115 -5.49 6.59 -8.87
C HIS A 115 -4.06 6.60 -8.33
N THR A 116 -3.90 6.89 -7.03
CA THR A 116 -2.59 7.14 -6.41
C THR A 116 -1.65 5.93 -6.42
N GLY A 117 -2.18 4.71 -6.49
CA GLY A 117 -1.40 3.48 -6.61
C GLY A 117 -0.57 3.14 -5.37
N GLY A 118 0.24 4.08 -4.88
CA GLY A 118 1.15 3.90 -3.75
C GLY A 118 0.52 4.15 -2.36
N TRP A 119 -0.69 4.68 -2.30
CA TRP A 119 -1.44 4.94 -1.06
C TRP A 119 -2.94 5.07 -1.34
N GLY A 120 -3.74 5.32 -0.31
CA GLY A 120 -5.16 5.67 -0.45
C GLY A 120 -6.08 4.52 -0.89
N LEU A 121 -5.61 3.26 -0.84
CA LEU A 121 -6.46 2.10 -1.09
C LEU A 121 -7.32 1.81 0.15
N HIS A 122 -8.64 1.81 -0.04
CA HIS A 122 -9.63 1.39 0.95
C HIS A 122 -10.14 0.00 0.57
N ILE A 123 -9.87 -0.98 1.41
CA ILE A 123 -10.20 -2.39 1.15
C ILE A 123 -10.38 -3.13 2.48
N GLN A 124 -11.23 -4.13 2.52
CA GLN A 124 -11.45 -4.94 3.71
C GLN A 124 -10.27 -5.87 3.99
N SER A 125 -9.95 -6.11 5.27
CA SER A 125 -8.84 -6.99 5.69
C SER A 125 -8.97 -8.42 5.12
N GLU A 126 -10.20 -8.96 5.02
CA GLU A 126 -10.44 -10.27 4.38
C GLU A 126 -10.08 -10.27 2.88
N SER A 127 -10.28 -9.15 2.21
CA SER A 127 -9.90 -9.00 0.80
C SER A 127 -8.38 -8.90 0.64
N LEU A 128 -7.68 -8.27 1.58
CA LEU A 128 -6.21 -8.31 1.65
C LEU A 128 -5.71 -9.74 1.90
N ALA A 129 -6.39 -10.52 2.75
CA ALA A 129 -6.05 -11.92 2.98
C ALA A 129 -6.22 -12.76 1.69
N LYS A 130 -7.27 -12.52 0.90
CA LYS A 130 -7.42 -13.16 -0.43
C LYS A 130 -6.25 -12.84 -1.34
N PHE A 131 -5.81 -11.58 -1.39
CA PHE A 131 -4.62 -11.19 -2.17
C PHE A 131 -3.37 -11.92 -1.67
N GLY A 132 -3.14 -11.96 -0.36
CA GLY A 132 -2.04 -12.73 0.23
C GLY A 132 -2.09 -14.22 -0.17
N LEU A 133 -3.29 -14.84 -0.11
CA LEU A 133 -3.50 -16.23 -0.56
C LEU A 133 -3.22 -16.43 -2.06
N LEU A 134 -3.54 -15.45 -2.91
CA LEU A 134 -3.19 -15.49 -4.32
C LEU A 134 -1.67 -15.59 -4.52
N LEU A 135 -0.90 -14.77 -3.77
CA LEU A 135 0.57 -14.81 -3.83
C LEU A 135 1.12 -16.11 -3.25
N LEU A 136 0.61 -16.56 -2.11
CA LEU A 136 0.97 -17.83 -1.48
C LEU A 136 0.77 -19.00 -2.43
N ASN A 137 -0.34 -19.02 -3.17
CA ASN A 137 -0.69 -20.03 -4.16
C ASN A 137 -0.07 -19.78 -5.54
N GLN A 138 1.04 -19.06 -5.61
CA GLN A 138 1.78 -18.81 -6.85
C GLN A 138 0.90 -18.27 -7.99
N GLY A 139 0.01 -17.34 -7.64
CA GLY A 139 -0.89 -16.68 -8.59
C GLY A 139 -2.15 -17.47 -8.99
N LYS A 140 -2.42 -18.60 -8.35
CA LYS A 140 -3.66 -19.39 -8.57
C LYS A 140 -4.75 -18.97 -7.59
N TRP A 141 -5.96 -18.81 -8.12
CA TRP A 141 -7.17 -18.57 -7.35
C TRP A 141 -8.28 -19.51 -7.79
N LYS A 142 -8.76 -20.36 -6.87
CA LYS A 142 -9.80 -21.37 -7.14
C LYS A 142 -9.54 -22.18 -8.43
N GLY A 143 -8.30 -22.64 -8.59
CA GLY A 143 -7.86 -23.44 -9.74
C GLY A 143 -7.49 -22.64 -11.00
N LYS A 144 -7.82 -21.35 -11.09
CA LYS A 144 -7.49 -20.49 -12.23
C LYS A 144 -6.18 -19.70 -11.98
N GLN A 145 -5.28 -19.69 -12.95
CA GLN A 145 -4.09 -18.86 -12.91
C GLN A 145 -4.46 -17.41 -13.25
N LEU A 146 -4.39 -16.50 -12.27
CA LEU A 146 -4.64 -15.06 -12.45
C LEU A 146 -3.34 -14.29 -12.70
N LEU A 147 -2.25 -14.68 -12.03
CA LEU A 147 -0.90 -14.14 -12.23
C LEU A 147 0.05 -15.31 -12.50
N SER A 148 1.02 -15.13 -13.39
CA SER A 148 1.97 -16.22 -13.66
C SER A 148 2.83 -16.54 -12.43
N SER A 149 3.12 -17.81 -12.21
CA SER A 149 4.00 -18.24 -11.10
C SER A 149 5.43 -17.69 -11.25
N SER A 150 5.89 -17.53 -12.48
CA SER A 150 7.18 -16.89 -12.75
C SER A 150 7.21 -15.42 -12.31
N TRP A 151 6.10 -14.69 -12.50
CA TRP A 151 5.99 -13.31 -12.01
C TRP A 151 5.97 -13.26 -10.48
N ILE A 152 5.18 -14.12 -9.82
CA ILE A 152 5.15 -14.21 -8.37
C ILE A 152 6.57 -14.46 -7.82
N LYS A 153 7.28 -15.42 -8.40
CA LYS A 153 8.66 -15.72 -8.00
C LYS A 153 9.59 -14.50 -8.16
N GLN A 154 9.47 -13.75 -9.24
CA GLN A 154 10.28 -12.55 -9.46
C GLN A 154 9.94 -11.45 -8.46
N MET A 155 8.65 -11.14 -8.28
CA MET A 155 8.23 -10.04 -7.41
C MET A 155 8.53 -10.28 -5.92
N THR A 156 8.62 -11.55 -5.51
CA THR A 156 8.91 -11.96 -4.13
C THR A 156 10.37 -12.39 -3.90
N SER A 157 11.25 -12.19 -4.87
CA SER A 157 12.69 -12.41 -4.74
C SER A 157 13.43 -11.09 -4.65
N LYS A 158 14.62 -11.13 -4.05
CA LYS A 158 15.50 -9.96 -3.94
C LYS A 158 15.80 -9.38 -5.31
N GLN A 159 15.45 -8.13 -5.50
CA GLN A 159 15.79 -7.30 -6.64
C GLN A 159 16.78 -6.19 -6.23
N MET A 160 16.66 -5.70 -4.98
CA MET A 160 17.49 -4.62 -4.46
C MET A 160 17.68 -4.75 -2.94
N GLU A 161 18.82 -4.30 -2.44
CA GLU A 161 19.06 -4.09 -1.01
C GLU A 161 18.39 -2.80 -0.55
N ALA A 162 17.68 -2.87 0.58
CA ALA A 162 16.91 -1.77 1.15
C ALA A 162 17.25 -1.57 2.63
N GLY A 163 18.50 -1.27 2.92
CA GLY A 163 19.04 -1.18 4.28
C GLY A 163 19.19 -2.55 4.92
N ASP A 164 18.53 -2.78 6.06
CA ASP A 164 18.59 -4.04 6.80
C ASP A 164 17.73 -5.17 6.18
N GLU A 165 16.94 -4.86 5.15
CA GLU A 165 16.01 -5.79 4.52
C GLU A 165 16.24 -5.77 3.00
N ASP A 166 15.65 -6.72 2.29
CA ASP A 166 15.69 -6.77 0.84
C ASP A 166 14.32 -6.36 0.24
N TYR A 167 14.34 -5.92 -1.00
CA TYR A 167 13.14 -5.49 -1.73
C TYR A 167 13.01 -6.25 -3.05
N GLY A 168 11.79 -6.68 -3.34
CA GLY A 168 11.39 -7.28 -4.61
C GLY A 168 10.73 -6.26 -5.52
N TYR A 169 9.72 -6.69 -6.30
CA TYR A 169 8.88 -5.77 -7.05
C TYR A 169 7.68 -5.35 -6.19
N GLN A 170 7.73 -4.19 -5.55
CA GLN A 170 6.73 -3.64 -4.64
C GLN A 170 6.42 -4.56 -3.43
N MET A 171 7.38 -5.39 -3.06
CA MET A 171 7.27 -6.33 -1.94
C MET A 171 8.54 -6.29 -1.11
N TRP A 172 8.39 -6.18 0.20
CA TRP A 172 9.49 -6.31 1.14
C TRP A 172 9.77 -7.79 1.43
N LEU A 173 11.03 -8.16 1.49
CA LEU A 173 11.45 -9.44 2.04
C LEU A 173 11.60 -9.28 3.57
N CYS A 174 11.06 -10.23 4.32
CA CYS A 174 11.07 -10.13 5.79
C CYS A 174 12.38 -10.63 6.38
N ASP A 175 12.65 -10.19 7.61
CA ASP A 175 13.68 -10.73 8.49
C ASP A 175 13.40 -12.18 8.94
N TYR A 176 12.17 -12.69 8.73
CA TYR A 176 11.83 -14.11 8.87
C TYR A 176 12.06 -14.85 7.55
N PRO A 177 12.88 -15.92 7.54
CA PRO A 177 13.34 -16.56 6.32
C PRO A 177 12.23 -17.03 5.39
N GLY A 178 12.24 -16.55 4.14
CA GLY A 178 11.28 -16.91 3.10
C GLY A 178 9.94 -16.20 3.17
N ALA A 179 9.69 -15.39 4.22
CA ALA A 179 8.50 -14.56 4.29
C ALA A 179 8.67 -13.26 3.50
N VAL A 180 7.57 -12.83 2.89
CA VAL A 180 7.49 -11.55 2.19
C VAL A 180 6.25 -10.79 2.66
N ARG A 181 6.24 -9.47 2.45
CA ARG A 181 5.11 -8.65 2.87
C ARG A 181 4.80 -7.51 1.91
N ALA A 182 3.52 -7.17 1.82
CA ALA A 182 3.09 -5.81 1.53
C ALA A 182 3.07 -5.03 2.84
N ASP A 183 3.57 -3.80 2.81
CA ASP A 183 3.80 -2.96 3.99
C ASP A 183 3.20 -1.57 3.74
N GLY A 184 2.25 -1.19 4.55
CA GLY A 184 1.58 0.12 4.50
C GLY A 184 1.85 0.95 5.74
N ALA A 185 1.79 2.26 5.57
CA ALA A 185 1.97 3.21 6.65
C ALA A 185 1.03 2.91 7.84
N LEU A 186 1.48 3.23 9.04
CA LEU A 186 0.75 3.07 10.31
C LEU A 186 0.46 1.61 10.69
N GLY A 187 1.12 0.62 10.07
CA GLY A 187 1.04 -0.78 10.47
C GLY A 187 0.02 -1.61 9.68
N GLN A 188 -0.08 -1.37 8.39
CA GLN A 188 -0.89 -2.20 7.48
C GLN A 188 0.00 -3.29 6.89
N TYR A 189 -0.25 -4.55 7.19
CA TYR A 189 0.58 -5.66 6.69
C TYR A 189 -0.24 -6.76 6.03
N VAL A 190 0.30 -7.28 4.93
CA VAL A 190 -0.05 -8.61 4.43
C VAL A 190 1.24 -9.44 4.44
N LEU A 191 1.37 -10.32 5.42
CA LEU A 191 2.51 -11.20 5.59
C LEU A 191 2.21 -12.52 4.88
N ILE A 192 3.10 -12.95 3.99
CA ILE A 192 2.98 -14.20 3.24
C ILE A 192 4.15 -15.09 3.67
N MET A 193 3.85 -16.25 4.22
CA MET A 193 4.79 -17.19 4.80
C MET A 193 4.63 -18.57 4.12
N PRO A 194 5.33 -18.79 2.99
CA PRO A 194 5.17 -20.02 2.20
C PRO A 194 5.54 -21.30 2.96
N LYS A 195 6.53 -21.22 3.84
CA LYS A 195 6.99 -22.37 4.64
C LYS A 195 5.92 -22.86 5.62
N GLU A 196 5.14 -21.94 6.17
CA GLU A 196 4.07 -22.20 7.12
C GLU A 196 2.70 -22.36 6.44
N ASP A 197 2.65 -22.24 5.11
CA ASP A 197 1.40 -22.22 4.32
C ASP A 197 0.39 -21.23 4.92
N MET A 198 0.85 -20.01 5.24
CA MET A 198 0.07 -19.05 6.01
C MET A 198 0.14 -17.62 5.44
N VAL A 199 -0.98 -16.92 5.58
CA VAL A 199 -1.09 -15.47 5.39
C VAL A 199 -1.60 -14.83 6.67
N VAL A 200 -0.97 -13.74 7.09
CA VAL A 200 -1.44 -12.91 8.20
C VAL A 200 -1.67 -11.49 7.71
N VAL A 201 -2.86 -10.96 7.97
CA VAL A 201 -3.18 -9.55 7.71
C VAL A 201 -3.27 -8.82 9.03
N ILE A 202 -2.61 -7.68 9.10
CA ILE A 202 -2.67 -6.76 10.23
C ILE A 202 -3.15 -5.42 9.69
N THR A 203 -4.16 -4.85 10.34
CA THR A 203 -4.64 -3.49 10.06
C THR A 203 -4.69 -2.73 11.39
N GLU A 204 -3.92 -1.69 11.50
CA GLU A 204 -3.85 -0.87 12.71
C GLU A 204 -3.58 0.60 12.35
N CYS A 205 -3.61 1.47 13.37
CA CYS A 205 -3.20 2.85 13.24
C CYS A 205 -2.24 3.17 14.39
N THR A 206 -0.96 2.90 14.18
CA THR A 206 0.10 3.12 15.16
C THR A 206 1.24 3.93 14.57
N LEU A 207 1.83 4.80 15.40
CA LEU A 207 3.08 5.49 15.09
C LEU A 207 4.31 4.72 15.61
N ILE A 208 4.10 3.59 16.30
CA ILE A 208 5.17 2.75 16.82
C ILE A 208 5.76 1.92 15.67
N ASN A 209 7.08 1.71 15.71
CA ASN A 209 7.78 0.92 14.70
C ASN A 209 7.11 -0.46 14.49
N GLY A 210 6.63 -0.72 13.29
CA GLY A 210 5.92 -1.92 12.89
C GLY A 210 6.71 -3.24 12.98
N ARG A 211 8.02 -3.20 13.23
CA ARG A 211 8.81 -4.42 13.54
C ARG A 211 8.28 -5.16 14.75
N ASN A 212 7.69 -4.47 15.72
CA ASN A 212 7.14 -5.11 16.91
C ASN A 212 5.94 -6.01 16.59
N GLN A 213 5.06 -5.59 15.69
CA GLN A 213 3.90 -6.37 15.27
C GLN A 213 4.34 -7.64 14.53
N ARG A 214 5.29 -7.53 13.59
CA ARG A 214 5.85 -8.70 12.91
C ARG A 214 6.52 -9.67 13.87
N ARG A 215 7.28 -9.18 14.85
CA ARG A 215 7.89 -10.00 15.92
C ARG A 215 6.85 -10.73 16.76
N LEU A 216 5.67 -10.16 17.01
CA LEU A 216 4.57 -10.88 17.65
C LEU A 216 4.11 -12.07 16.81
N VAL A 217 4.02 -11.90 15.48
CA VAL A 217 3.72 -13.02 14.58
C VAL A 217 4.82 -14.07 14.69
N TRP A 218 6.10 -13.69 14.53
CA TRP A 218 7.23 -14.63 14.59
C TRP A 218 7.33 -15.36 15.93
N ASN A 219 7.25 -14.64 17.02
CA ASN A 219 7.57 -15.17 18.34
C ASN A 219 6.36 -15.79 19.07
N LYS A 220 5.14 -15.42 18.73
CA LYS A 220 3.93 -15.87 19.44
C LYS A 220 3.02 -16.73 18.57
N LEU A 221 2.69 -16.25 17.36
CA LEU A 221 1.77 -16.98 16.51
C LEU A 221 2.44 -18.22 15.91
N LEU A 222 3.61 -18.07 15.27
CA LEU A 222 4.30 -19.21 14.64
C LEU A 222 4.73 -20.26 15.64
N SER A 223 5.18 -19.86 16.82
CA SER A 223 5.55 -20.80 17.89
C SER A 223 4.37 -21.63 18.42
N ALA A 224 3.14 -21.18 18.22
CA ALA A 224 1.93 -21.88 18.64
C ALA A 224 1.38 -22.86 17.59
N ILE A 225 1.88 -22.83 16.35
CA ILE A 225 1.42 -23.71 15.28
C ILE A 225 1.80 -25.17 15.59
N LYS A 226 0.88 -26.07 15.34
CA LYS A 226 1.06 -27.52 15.46
C LYS A 226 0.80 -28.19 14.12
N ASN A 227 1.51 -29.28 13.85
CA ASN A 227 1.34 -30.09 12.64
C ASN A 227 0.06 -30.95 12.65
N GLN A 228 -0.88 -30.64 13.52
CA GLN A 228 -2.15 -31.33 13.66
C GLN A 228 -3.26 -30.36 14.02
N ALA A 229 -4.48 -30.68 13.66
CA ALA A 229 -5.65 -29.92 14.05
C ALA A 229 -5.78 -29.90 15.58
N LEU A 230 -5.99 -28.72 16.14
CA LEU A 230 -6.25 -28.56 17.57
C LEU A 230 -7.72 -28.88 17.84
N MET A 231 -7.97 -29.69 18.83
CA MET A 231 -9.34 -29.99 19.26
C MET A 231 -9.99 -28.75 19.90
N PRO A 232 -11.24 -28.45 19.57
CA PRO A 232 -11.99 -27.40 20.25
C PRO A 232 -12.05 -27.67 21.77
N GLY A 233 -11.69 -26.68 22.57
CA GLY A 233 -11.69 -26.79 24.01
C GLY A 233 -12.06 -25.49 24.72
N LYS A 234 -11.99 -25.45 26.04
CA LYS A 234 -12.31 -24.26 26.85
C LYS A 234 -11.49 -23.03 26.43
N ALA A 235 -10.24 -23.20 25.97
CA ALA A 235 -9.41 -22.12 25.49
C ALA A 235 -9.97 -21.50 24.20
N TYR A 236 -10.46 -22.33 23.27
CA TYR A 236 -11.10 -21.85 22.03
C TYR A 236 -12.40 -21.09 22.33
N ALA A 237 -13.25 -21.61 23.21
CA ALA A 237 -14.49 -20.92 23.61
C ALA A 237 -14.17 -19.55 24.26
N ARG A 238 -13.14 -19.48 25.11
CA ARG A 238 -12.67 -18.22 25.70
C ARG A 238 -12.13 -17.24 24.66
N LEU A 239 -11.37 -17.72 23.68
CA LEU A 239 -10.87 -16.90 22.58
C LEU A 239 -12.03 -16.30 21.76
N LYS A 240 -13.01 -17.12 21.37
CA LYS A 240 -14.21 -16.68 20.64
C LYS A 240 -14.96 -15.60 21.43
N LYS A 241 -15.20 -15.81 22.73
CA LYS A 241 -15.85 -14.82 23.59
C LYS A 241 -15.06 -13.51 23.64
N LYS A 242 -13.74 -13.60 23.75
CA LYS A 242 -12.86 -12.44 23.78
C LYS A 242 -12.86 -11.68 22.44
N GLN A 243 -12.81 -12.38 21.31
CA GLN A 243 -12.90 -11.75 19.98
C GLN A 243 -14.18 -10.94 19.80
N ILE A 244 -15.33 -11.48 20.21
CA ILE A 244 -16.64 -10.79 20.14
C ILE A 244 -16.68 -9.57 21.07
N SER A 245 -15.95 -9.60 22.20
CA SER A 245 -15.90 -8.50 23.16
C SER A 245 -14.96 -7.35 22.77
N TYR A 246 -14.14 -7.51 21.74
CA TYR A 246 -13.29 -6.43 21.25
C TYR A 246 -14.13 -5.38 20.53
N ILE A 247 -14.29 -4.26 21.18
CA ILE A 247 -14.94 -3.06 20.65
C ILE A 247 -13.91 -1.94 20.76
N LEU A 248 -13.74 -1.17 19.70
CA LEU A 248 -12.94 0.05 19.79
C LEU A 248 -13.56 0.97 20.85
N PRO A 249 -12.79 1.38 21.89
CA PRO A 249 -13.33 2.27 22.90
C PRO A 249 -13.73 3.58 22.24
N THR A 250 -15.02 3.92 22.33
CA THR A 250 -15.49 5.23 21.95
C THR A 250 -15.12 6.24 23.01
N VAL A 251 -14.80 7.45 22.59
CA VAL A 251 -14.55 8.54 23.54
C VAL A 251 -15.79 8.71 24.42
N GLN A 252 -15.60 8.53 25.71
CA GLN A 252 -16.67 8.76 26.68
C GLN A 252 -16.65 10.25 27.03
N GLY A 253 -17.75 10.92 26.81
CA GLY A 253 -17.92 12.35 27.11
C GLY A 253 -19.32 12.65 27.59
N LYS A 254 -19.54 13.83 28.08
CA LYS A 254 -20.88 14.33 28.41
C LYS A 254 -21.65 14.53 27.09
N LYS A 255 -22.90 14.11 27.05
CA LYS A 255 -23.78 14.31 25.87
C LYS A 255 -24.01 15.77 25.52
N GLN A 256 -23.85 16.65 26.50
CA GLN A 256 -23.95 18.10 26.33
C GLN A 256 -22.74 18.77 26.95
N SER A 257 -22.18 19.73 26.25
CA SER A 257 -21.16 20.62 26.79
C SER A 257 -21.84 21.70 27.65
N PRO A 258 -21.27 22.08 28.81
CA PRO A 258 -21.72 23.27 29.55
C PRO A 258 -21.66 24.56 28.71
N LEU A 259 -20.80 24.56 27.68
CA LEU A 259 -20.60 25.69 26.76
C LEU A 259 -21.55 25.66 25.56
N ALA A 260 -22.29 24.56 25.35
CA ALA A 260 -23.15 24.41 24.17
C ALA A 260 -24.14 25.57 24.03
N THR A 261 -24.74 26.02 25.12
CA THR A 261 -25.67 27.17 25.13
C THR A 261 -24.97 28.49 24.80
N ALA A 262 -23.73 28.64 25.21
CA ALA A 262 -22.97 29.87 24.94
C ALA A 262 -22.56 30.03 23.49
N TYR A 263 -22.38 28.91 22.79
CA TYR A 263 -21.95 28.88 21.37
C TYR A 263 -23.05 28.50 20.40
N ALA A 264 -24.23 28.10 20.90
CA ALA A 264 -25.37 27.74 20.03
C ALA A 264 -25.81 28.95 19.19
N ASN A 265 -26.03 28.72 17.92
CA ASN A 265 -26.47 29.73 16.95
C ASN A 265 -25.48 30.90 16.75
N GLN A 266 -24.22 30.71 17.08
CA GLN A 266 -23.18 31.69 16.79
C GLN A 266 -22.37 31.26 15.57
N THR A 267 -21.97 32.25 14.76
CA THR A 267 -20.99 32.04 13.70
C THR A 267 -19.62 32.40 14.23
N ILE A 268 -18.71 31.44 14.31
CA ILE A 268 -17.33 31.64 14.76
C ILE A 268 -16.47 31.83 13.52
N THR A 269 -15.87 32.98 13.38
CA THR A 269 -14.90 33.25 12.30
C THR A 269 -13.56 32.66 12.71
N LEU A 270 -12.97 31.89 11.80
CA LEU A 270 -11.69 31.23 12.01
C LEU A 270 -10.56 32.04 11.37
N GLU A 271 -9.41 32.03 12.02
CA GLU A 271 -8.18 32.50 11.39
C GLU A 271 -7.79 31.62 10.21
N THR A 272 -6.91 32.13 9.35
CA THR A 272 -6.37 31.37 8.21
C THR A 272 -5.81 30.02 8.69
N ASN A 273 -6.33 28.95 8.15
CA ASN A 273 -5.94 27.60 8.53
C ASN A 273 -5.73 26.71 7.29
N ARG A 274 -5.01 25.62 7.48
CA ARG A 274 -4.64 24.67 6.40
C ARG A 274 -5.83 24.01 5.71
N TYR A 275 -7.03 24.05 6.28
CA TYR A 275 -8.24 23.44 5.73
C TYR A 275 -9.08 24.43 4.92
N GLY A 276 -8.71 25.70 4.89
CA GLY A 276 -9.47 26.76 4.21
C GLY A 276 -10.83 27.06 4.85
N TRP A 277 -11.07 26.60 6.08
CA TRP A 277 -12.32 26.87 6.78
C TRP A 277 -12.36 28.34 7.23
N GLN A 278 -13.45 29.01 6.95
CA GLN A 278 -13.63 30.42 7.29
C GLN A 278 -14.59 30.61 8.46
N HIS A 279 -15.61 29.78 8.56
CA HIS A 279 -16.65 29.88 9.57
C HIS A 279 -17.07 28.50 10.09
N LEU A 280 -17.45 28.45 11.38
CA LEU A 280 -18.18 27.34 12.00
C LEU A 280 -19.54 27.87 12.44
N HIS A 281 -20.61 27.12 12.18
CA HIS A 281 -21.99 27.40 12.59
C HIS A 281 -22.48 26.38 13.61
#